data_c83823f1c2b3f51a7d8dfaf7894d4a20
#
_entry.id   c83823f1c2b3f51a7d8dfaf7894d4a20
#
_cell.length_a   1.000
_cell.length_b   1.000
_cell.length_c   1.000
_cell.angle_alpha   90.00
_cell.angle_beta   90.00
_cell.angle_gamma   90.00
#
_symmetry.space_group_name_H-M   'P 1'
#
loop_
_entity.id
_entity.type
_entity.pdbx_description
1 polymer ?
#
loop_
_entity_poly.entity_id
_entity_poly.type
_entity_poly.pdbx_seq_one_letter_code
_entity_poly.pdbx_strand_id
1 'polypeptide(L)'
;VSFQIHYTPSGKAKKERLKMGLVFAKAPPTYEVRTAPLANHRLSIPPGAARHVETHSQKVPFDMPVMGFMPHMHMRGAAFRYEVTYADGRTETLLDIPRYDFNWQLRYEYKSPKLIPQGSTMKITAVFDNSTGNKANPDPTKLVKWGSQTVDEMMIGYVEYFRPL
;
A
#
# COMPACT_ATOMS: atom_id res chain seq x y z
N VAL A 1 -6.19 15.22 15.46
CA VAL A 1 -6.55 13.95 14.81
C VAL A 1 -7.50 14.24 13.67
N SER A 2 -7.25 13.68 12.49
CA SER A 2 -8.13 13.72 11.32
C SER A 2 -8.70 12.32 11.07
N PHE A 3 -9.99 12.26 10.73
CA PHE A 3 -10.65 11.00 10.40
C PHE A 3 -11.06 11.01 8.93
N GLN A 4 -10.72 9.95 8.22
CA GLN A 4 -11.26 9.64 6.90
C GLN A 4 -12.12 8.39 7.03
N ILE A 5 -13.42 8.53 6.70
CA ILE A 5 -14.38 7.45 6.89
C ILE A 5 -15.04 7.14 5.55
N HIS A 6 -15.02 5.88 5.16
CA HIS A 6 -15.66 5.38 3.95
C HIS A 6 -16.91 4.59 4.31
N TYR A 7 -18.04 4.98 3.75
CA TYR A 7 -19.31 4.29 3.98
C TYR A 7 -19.79 3.61 2.71
N THR A 8 -20.32 2.41 2.86
CA THR A 8 -21.10 1.73 1.81
C THR A 8 -22.57 1.99 2.05
N PRO A 9 -23.29 2.71 1.13
CA PRO A 9 -24.70 3.00 1.29
C PRO A 9 -25.54 1.73 1.37
N SER A 10 -26.44 1.68 2.34
CA SER A 10 -27.40 0.55 2.50
C SER A 10 -28.80 0.85 1.95
N GLY A 11 -28.98 2.01 1.31
CA GLY A 11 -30.29 2.49 0.80
C GLY A 11 -31.27 2.95 1.89
N LYS A 12 -30.87 2.96 3.16
CA LYS A 12 -31.70 3.40 4.29
C LYS A 12 -30.97 4.44 5.13
N ALA A 13 -31.70 5.44 5.61
CA ALA A 13 -31.14 6.42 6.55
C ALA A 13 -30.74 5.71 7.86
N LYS A 14 -29.46 5.91 8.26
CA LYS A 14 -28.91 5.39 9.52
C LYS A 14 -28.18 6.49 10.27
N LYS A 15 -28.18 6.41 11.59
CA LYS A 15 -27.34 7.23 12.46
C LYS A 15 -26.18 6.37 12.95
N GLU A 16 -24.99 6.93 12.92
CA GLU A 16 -23.78 6.28 13.40
C GLU A 16 -23.03 7.19 14.36
N ARG A 17 -22.27 6.60 15.25
CA ARG A 17 -21.39 7.32 16.19
C ARG A 17 -20.07 6.58 16.32
N LEU A 18 -19.02 7.20 15.80
CA LEU A 18 -17.66 6.75 16.03
C LEU A 18 -17.22 7.08 17.46
N LYS A 19 -16.50 6.15 18.09
CA LYS A 19 -15.79 6.38 19.36
C LYS A 19 -14.33 6.00 19.18
N MET A 20 -13.42 6.79 19.73
CA MET A 20 -11.99 6.53 19.76
C MET A 20 -11.50 6.56 21.21
N GLY A 21 -10.87 5.48 21.63
CA GLY A 21 -10.15 5.42 22.91
C GLY A 21 -8.67 5.75 22.68
N LEU A 22 -8.08 6.58 23.54
CA LEU A 22 -6.66 6.92 23.51
C LEU A 22 -6.00 6.49 24.80
N VAL A 23 -4.88 5.80 24.69
CA VAL A 23 -3.99 5.50 25.82
C VAL A 23 -2.73 6.35 25.63
N PHE A 24 -2.52 7.28 26.53
CA PHE A 24 -1.38 8.18 26.47
C PHE A 24 -0.12 7.51 27.01
N ALA A 25 1.02 7.84 26.41
CA ALA A 25 2.32 7.41 26.93
C ALA A 25 2.57 8.00 28.31
N LYS A 26 3.26 7.25 29.18
CA LYS A 26 3.61 7.69 30.56
C LYS A 26 4.78 8.67 30.58
N ALA A 27 5.58 8.70 29.50
CA ALA A 27 6.71 9.61 29.32
C ALA A 27 6.73 10.11 27.87
N PRO A 28 7.35 11.27 27.58
CA PRO A 28 7.52 11.74 26.21
C PRO A 28 8.23 10.68 25.36
N PRO A 29 7.78 10.41 24.14
CA PRO A 29 8.46 9.49 23.24
C PRO A 29 9.79 10.07 22.77
N THR A 30 10.78 9.22 22.55
CA THR A 30 12.08 9.59 21.93
C THR A 30 12.10 9.36 20.43
N TYR A 31 11.14 8.60 19.93
CA TYR A 31 10.99 8.27 18.51
C TYR A 31 9.54 8.48 18.07
N GLU A 32 9.39 8.84 16.81
CA GLU A 32 8.08 8.85 16.15
C GLU A 32 8.02 7.78 15.05
N VAL A 33 6.87 7.14 14.92
CA VAL A 33 6.56 6.25 13.79
C VAL A 33 5.97 7.07 12.65
N ARG A 34 6.48 6.84 11.45
CA ARG A 34 6.02 7.48 10.22
C ARG A 34 5.62 6.44 9.19
N THR A 35 4.66 6.80 8.37
CA THR A 35 4.26 6.01 7.21
C THR A 35 4.52 6.82 5.94
N ALA A 36 5.37 6.28 5.06
CA ALA A 36 5.65 6.87 3.75
C ALA A 36 4.97 6.06 2.64
N PRO A 37 4.25 6.70 1.72
CA PRO A 37 3.68 6.02 0.56
C PRO A 37 4.69 5.98 -0.60
N LEU A 38 4.92 4.79 -1.16
CA LEU A 38 5.43 4.63 -2.52
C LEU A 38 4.19 4.45 -3.42
N ALA A 39 3.91 5.41 -4.32
CA ALA A 39 2.66 5.39 -5.06
C ALA A 39 2.86 5.68 -6.55
N ASN A 40 2.19 4.92 -7.42
CA ASN A 40 2.13 5.19 -8.85
C ASN A 40 0.82 5.89 -9.21
N HIS A 41 0.80 7.22 -9.19
CA HIS A 41 -0.35 8.03 -9.58
C HIS A 41 -0.61 8.06 -11.11
N ARG A 42 0.30 7.48 -11.91
CA ARG A 42 0.17 7.40 -13.37
C ARG A 42 -0.35 6.03 -13.84
N LEU A 43 -0.88 5.26 -12.90
CA LEU A 43 -1.49 3.96 -13.14
C LEU A 43 -2.45 3.99 -14.34
N SER A 44 -2.31 3.01 -15.26
CA SER A 44 -3.15 2.90 -16.45
C SER A 44 -3.31 1.45 -16.87
N ILE A 45 -4.38 0.80 -16.44
CA ILE A 45 -4.65 -0.62 -16.68
C ILE A 45 -5.58 -0.77 -17.88
N PRO A 46 -5.13 -1.41 -18.98
CA PRO A 46 -5.96 -1.60 -20.17
C PRO A 46 -7.21 -2.44 -19.92
N PRO A 47 -8.28 -2.24 -20.75
CA PRO A 47 -9.43 -3.12 -20.75
C PRO A 47 -9.03 -4.58 -20.99
N GLY A 48 -9.68 -5.50 -20.29
CA GLY A 48 -9.50 -6.95 -20.49
C GLY A 48 -8.15 -7.53 -20.07
N ALA A 49 -7.22 -6.71 -19.55
CA ALA A 49 -5.89 -7.16 -19.18
C ALA A 49 -5.93 -8.11 -17.97
N ALA A 50 -5.67 -9.39 -18.18
CA ALA A 50 -5.70 -10.42 -17.12
C ALA A 50 -4.47 -10.41 -16.21
N ARG A 51 -3.37 -9.76 -16.62
CA ARG A 51 -2.11 -9.68 -15.89
C ARG A 51 -1.35 -8.41 -16.25
N HIS A 52 -1.86 -7.28 -15.85
CA HIS A 52 -1.18 -6.00 -16.05
C HIS A 52 -0.18 -5.74 -14.92
N VAL A 53 1.05 -5.41 -15.26
CA VAL A 53 2.12 -5.14 -14.29
C VAL A 53 2.43 -3.66 -14.26
N GLU A 54 2.39 -3.08 -13.07
CA GLU A 54 2.83 -1.71 -12.80
C GLU A 54 3.98 -1.71 -11.80
N THR A 55 4.86 -0.72 -11.93
CA THR A 55 5.99 -0.55 -11.01
C THR A 55 6.16 0.90 -10.60
N HIS A 56 6.70 1.10 -9.40
CA HIS A 56 7.18 2.40 -8.96
C HIS A 56 8.46 2.24 -8.14
N SER A 57 9.39 3.18 -8.28
CA SER A 57 10.65 3.15 -7.54
C SER A 57 10.96 4.52 -6.95
N GLN A 58 11.54 4.52 -5.75
CA GLN A 58 11.96 5.73 -5.05
C GLN A 58 13.26 5.51 -4.29
N LYS A 59 14.15 6.50 -4.31
CA LYS A 59 15.35 6.47 -3.49
C LYS A 59 15.02 6.67 -2.01
N VAL A 60 15.71 5.93 -1.17
CA VAL A 60 15.65 6.05 0.29
C VAL A 60 16.48 7.28 0.71
N PRO A 61 15.84 8.31 1.30
CA PRO A 61 16.48 9.61 1.50
C PRO A 61 17.39 9.70 2.74
N PHE A 62 17.30 8.74 3.65
CA PHE A 62 18.10 8.62 4.88
C PHE A 62 18.14 7.16 5.32
N ASP A 63 18.99 6.82 6.26
CA ASP A 63 19.01 5.49 6.89
C ASP A 63 17.67 5.22 7.57
N MET A 64 16.89 4.33 6.97
CA MET A 64 15.48 4.11 7.31
C MET A 64 15.29 2.80 8.06
N PRO A 65 15.03 2.82 9.38
CA PRO A 65 14.68 1.62 10.14
C PRO A 65 13.22 1.25 9.90
N VAL A 66 12.99 0.38 8.92
CA VAL A 66 11.67 -0.07 8.48
C VAL A 66 11.10 -1.07 9.47
N MET A 67 9.88 -0.82 9.93
CA MET A 67 9.11 -1.68 10.82
C MET A 67 8.22 -2.65 10.06
N GLY A 68 7.67 -2.22 8.93
CA GLY A 68 6.76 -3.05 8.16
C GLY A 68 6.22 -2.37 6.91
N PHE A 69 5.32 -3.09 6.25
CA PHE A 69 4.69 -2.69 4.99
C PHE A 69 3.19 -2.91 5.03
N MET A 70 2.45 -2.09 4.30
CA MET A 70 1.05 -2.30 4.03
C MET A 70 0.78 -2.00 2.54
N PRO A 71 0.64 -3.03 1.69
CA PRO A 71 0.27 -2.86 0.30
C PRO A 71 -1.20 -2.46 0.18
N HIS A 72 -1.50 -1.56 -0.75
CA HIS A 72 -2.86 -1.11 -1.02
C HIS A 72 -3.12 -1.06 -2.51
N MET A 73 -4.12 -1.81 -2.93
CA MET A 73 -4.77 -1.79 -4.24
C MET A 73 -6.27 -1.93 -4.02
N HIS A 74 -7.07 -1.68 -5.06
CA HIS A 74 -8.51 -1.93 -5.04
C HIS A 74 -8.86 -3.32 -5.61
N MET A 75 -10.03 -3.44 -6.23
CA MET A 75 -10.66 -4.73 -6.57
C MET A 75 -9.95 -5.51 -7.68
N ARG A 76 -9.05 -4.86 -8.45
CA ARG A 76 -8.29 -5.53 -9.53
C ARG A 76 -6.90 -5.98 -9.09
N GLY A 77 -6.49 -5.66 -7.86
CA GLY A 77 -5.22 -6.09 -7.30
C GLY A 77 -5.12 -7.62 -7.24
N ALA A 78 -4.06 -8.19 -7.80
CA ALA A 78 -3.82 -9.63 -7.85
C ALA A 78 -2.53 -10.07 -7.13
N ALA A 79 -1.47 -9.26 -7.18
CA ALA A 79 -0.22 -9.51 -6.45
C ALA A 79 0.51 -8.20 -6.15
N PHE A 80 1.32 -8.21 -5.08
CA PHE A 80 2.13 -7.05 -4.69
C PHE A 80 3.49 -7.48 -4.16
N ARG A 81 4.57 -6.74 -4.53
CA ARG A 81 5.92 -7.02 -4.06
C ARG A 81 6.66 -5.75 -3.72
N TYR A 82 7.46 -5.80 -2.65
CA TYR A 82 8.45 -4.79 -2.29
C TYR A 82 9.85 -5.37 -2.46
N GLU A 83 10.72 -4.59 -3.10
CA GLU A 83 12.12 -4.92 -3.32
C GLU A 83 12.99 -3.72 -2.93
N VAL A 84 14.23 -3.99 -2.55
CA VAL A 84 15.26 -2.95 -2.38
C VAL A 84 16.48 -3.32 -3.21
N THR A 85 17.03 -2.32 -3.90
CA THR A 85 18.36 -2.40 -4.51
C THR A 85 19.28 -1.49 -3.69
N TYR A 86 20.31 -2.08 -3.11
CA TYR A 86 21.34 -1.40 -2.32
C TYR A 86 22.34 -0.67 -3.22
N ALA A 87 23.17 0.21 -2.63
CA ALA A 87 24.16 0.98 -3.36
C ALA A 87 25.23 0.11 -4.05
N ASP A 88 25.48 -1.08 -3.53
CA ASP A 88 26.39 -2.09 -4.11
C ASP A 88 25.77 -2.90 -5.26
N GLY A 89 24.52 -2.62 -5.63
CA GLY A 89 23.77 -3.31 -6.69
C GLY A 89 23.06 -4.59 -6.25
N ARG A 90 23.27 -5.05 -5.04
CA ARG A 90 22.56 -6.21 -4.46
C ARG A 90 21.07 -5.89 -4.33
N THR A 91 20.22 -6.84 -4.72
CA THR A 91 18.75 -6.72 -4.62
C THR A 91 18.21 -7.72 -3.59
N GLU A 92 17.20 -7.28 -2.84
CA GLU A 92 16.51 -8.11 -1.85
C GLU A 92 15.00 -7.92 -1.95
N THR A 93 14.23 -9.00 -1.86
CA THR A 93 12.78 -8.95 -1.70
C THR A 93 12.45 -8.71 -0.23
N LEU A 94 11.77 -7.61 0.05
CA LEU A 94 11.37 -7.22 1.41
C LEU A 94 10.03 -7.83 1.82
N LEU A 95 9.08 -7.91 0.88
CA LEU A 95 7.77 -8.56 1.04
C LEU A 95 7.28 -9.03 -0.31
N ASP A 96 6.74 -10.24 -0.38
CA ASP A 96 6.09 -10.81 -1.57
C ASP A 96 4.70 -11.34 -1.22
N ILE A 97 3.69 -10.81 -1.90
CA ILE A 97 2.29 -11.22 -1.77
C ILE A 97 1.82 -11.70 -3.14
N PRO A 98 1.99 -12.99 -3.44
CA PRO A 98 1.68 -13.54 -4.76
C PRO A 98 0.17 -13.66 -5.03
N ARG A 99 -0.66 -13.54 -3.98
CA ARG A 99 -2.12 -13.53 -4.05
C ARG A 99 -2.66 -12.42 -3.15
N TYR A 100 -2.82 -11.22 -3.71
CA TYR A 100 -3.43 -10.10 -3.02
C TYR A 100 -4.95 -10.28 -2.96
N ASP A 101 -5.56 -9.91 -1.84
CA ASP A 101 -7.01 -9.87 -1.66
C ASP A 101 -7.40 -8.49 -1.12
N PHE A 102 -8.30 -7.80 -1.82
CA PHE A 102 -8.81 -6.48 -1.42
C PHE A 102 -9.43 -6.49 -0.01
N ASN A 103 -10.04 -7.60 0.39
CA ASN A 103 -10.63 -7.75 1.72
C ASN A 103 -9.63 -8.16 2.80
N TRP A 104 -8.36 -8.37 2.44
CA TRP A 104 -7.30 -8.82 3.34
C TRP A 104 -6.09 -7.89 3.28
N GLN A 105 -6.30 -6.60 3.53
CA GLN A 105 -5.27 -5.56 3.52
C GLN A 105 -4.64 -5.45 4.91
N LEU A 106 -3.61 -6.23 5.14
CA LEU A 106 -2.92 -6.27 6.42
C LEU A 106 -1.61 -5.46 6.40
N ARG A 107 -1.22 -5.05 7.59
CA ARG A 107 0.12 -4.58 7.90
C ARG A 107 1.02 -5.80 8.14
N TYR A 108 2.12 -5.90 7.42
CA TYR A 108 3.15 -6.94 7.55
C TYR A 108 4.34 -6.36 8.30
N GLU A 109 4.58 -6.86 9.50
CA GLU A 109 5.60 -6.34 10.39
C GLU A 109 6.84 -7.24 10.42
N TYR A 110 8.02 -6.62 10.47
CA TYR A 110 9.24 -7.33 10.82
C TYR A 110 9.25 -7.64 12.34
N LYS A 111 9.79 -8.79 12.71
CA LYS A 111 10.02 -9.13 14.12
C LYS A 111 10.95 -8.12 14.82
N SER A 112 11.89 -7.56 14.05
CA SER A 112 12.77 -6.46 14.46
C SER A 112 12.93 -5.51 13.28
N PRO A 113 13.02 -4.20 13.50
CA PRO A 113 13.16 -3.24 12.42
C PRO A 113 14.36 -3.56 11.51
N LYS A 114 14.14 -3.45 10.20
CA LYS A 114 15.17 -3.66 9.20
C LYS A 114 15.72 -2.31 8.73
N LEU A 115 17.00 -2.09 8.91
CA LEU A 115 17.65 -0.88 8.40
C LEU A 115 17.80 -0.96 6.88
N ILE A 116 17.21 0.00 6.18
CA ILE A 116 17.43 0.23 4.75
C ILE A 116 18.31 1.47 4.61
N PRO A 117 19.57 1.32 4.14
CA PRO A 117 20.52 2.43 4.07
C PRO A 117 20.08 3.54 3.12
N GLN A 118 20.48 4.77 3.44
CA GLN A 118 20.37 5.92 2.55
C GLN A 118 20.97 5.62 1.16
N GLY A 119 20.34 6.13 0.11
CA GLY A 119 20.76 5.94 -1.28
C GLY A 119 20.34 4.62 -1.90
N SER A 120 19.84 3.65 -1.12
CA SER A 120 19.16 2.47 -1.66
C SER A 120 17.93 2.89 -2.49
N THR A 121 17.47 2.02 -3.36
CA THR A 121 16.23 2.25 -4.14
C THR A 121 15.20 1.21 -3.73
N MET A 122 14.09 1.66 -3.16
CA MET A 122 12.92 0.81 -2.96
C MET A 122 12.09 0.79 -4.24
N LYS A 123 11.62 -0.40 -4.60
CA LYS A 123 10.73 -0.64 -5.73
C LYS A 123 9.52 -1.41 -5.26
N ILE A 124 8.34 -0.99 -5.72
CA ILE A 124 7.11 -1.77 -5.63
C ILE A 124 6.71 -2.26 -7.01
N THR A 125 6.18 -3.47 -7.04
CA THR A 125 5.59 -4.09 -8.25
C THR A 125 4.20 -4.58 -7.88
N ALA A 126 3.20 -4.15 -8.66
CA ALA A 126 1.82 -4.60 -8.52
C ALA A 126 1.36 -5.32 -9.78
N VAL A 127 0.54 -6.34 -9.61
CA VAL A 127 -0.14 -7.05 -10.70
C VAL A 127 -1.62 -6.83 -10.55
N PHE A 128 -2.28 -6.45 -11.66
CA PHE A 128 -3.72 -6.22 -11.72
C PHE A 128 -4.39 -7.17 -12.71
N ASP A 129 -5.61 -7.58 -12.37
CA ASP A 129 -6.49 -8.36 -13.25
C ASP A 129 -7.76 -7.54 -13.57
N ASN A 130 -7.76 -6.91 -14.74
CA ASN A 130 -8.90 -6.17 -15.31
C ASN A 130 -9.69 -7.02 -16.32
N SER A 131 -9.62 -8.34 -16.23
CA SER A 131 -10.33 -9.25 -17.15
C SER A 131 -11.69 -9.65 -16.61
N THR A 132 -12.46 -10.33 -17.47
CA THR A 132 -13.72 -11.00 -17.09
C THR A 132 -13.53 -12.18 -16.14
N GLY A 133 -12.30 -12.68 -16.01
CA GLY A 133 -11.94 -13.74 -15.05
C GLY A 133 -11.96 -13.28 -13.60
N ASN A 134 -11.68 -12.01 -13.34
CA ASN A 134 -11.76 -11.41 -12.02
C ASN A 134 -13.22 -11.12 -11.65
N LYS A 135 -13.80 -11.92 -10.77
CA LYS A 135 -15.21 -11.80 -10.35
C LYS A 135 -15.50 -10.52 -9.52
N ALA A 136 -14.46 -9.90 -8.94
CA ALA A 136 -14.59 -8.65 -8.21
C ALA A 136 -14.49 -7.41 -9.12
N ASN A 137 -14.05 -7.58 -10.38
CA ASN A 137 -13.89 -6.47 -11.32
C ASN A 137 -15.25 -5.86 -11.71
N PRO A 138 -15.51 -4.57 -11.43
CA PRO A 138 -16.80 -3.96 -11.71
C PRO A 138 -17.07 -3.76 -13.21
N ASP A 139 -16.02 -3.56 -14.02
CA ASP A 139 -16.16 -3.37 -15.46
C ASP A 139 -14.84 -3.67 -16.20
N PRO A 140 -14.70 -4.84 -16.84
CA PRO A 140 -13.50 -5.23 -17.56
C PRO A 140 -13.30 -4.50 -18.88
N THR A 141 -14.29 -3.75 -19.37
CA THR A 141 -14.22 -3.02 -20.65
C THR A 141 -13.59 -1.64 -20.52
N LYS A 142 -13.39 -1.16 -19.30
CA LYS A 142 -12.84 0.18 -19.04
C LYS A 142 -11.33 0.20 -18.97
N LEU A 143 -10.75 1.30 -19.48
CA LEU A 143 -9.42 1.72 -19.11
C LEU A 143 -9.45 2.26 -17.67
N VAL A 144 -8.73 1.61 -16.76
CA VAL A 144 -8.73 1.96 -15.33
C VAL A 144 -7.52 2.83 -15.02
N LYS A 145 -7.76 3.93 -14.31
CA LYS A 145 -6.76 4.90 -13.89
C LYS A 145 -6.76 5.04 -12.38
N TRP A 146 -5.78 5.81 -11.88
CA TRP A 146 -5.74 6.22 -10.49
C TRP A 146 -7.02 6.95 -10.08
N GLY A 147 -7.58 6.55 -8.96
CA GLY A 147 -8.75 7.19 -8.37
C GLY A 147 -9.03 6.70 -6.95
N SER A 148 -9.73 7.53 -6.18
CA SER A 148 -10.02 7.26 -4.76
C SER A 148 -11.22 6.34 -4.53
N GLN A 149 -12.06 6.13 -5.56
CA GLN A 149 -13.21 5.25 -5.44
C GLN A 149 -12.80 3.78 -5.57
N THR A 150 -13.47 2.88 -4.89
CA THR A 150 -13.18 1.43 -4.94
C THR A 150 -13.28 0.84 -6.36
N VAL A 151 -14.09 1.46 -7.23
CA VAL A 151 -14.25 1.07 -8.65
C VAL A 151 -13.11 1.59 -9.55
N ASP A 152 -12.37 2.60 -9.11
CA ASP A 152 -11.10 3.00 -9.71
C ASP A 152 -9.98 2.05 -9.24
N GLU A 153 -8.72 2.43 -9.36
CA GLU A 153 -7.61 1.69 -8.79
C GLU A 153 -6.57 2.59 -8.12
N MET A 154 -5.85 2.00 -7.18
CA MET A 154 -4.66 2.57 -6.56
C MET A 154 -3.52 1.57 -6.59
N MET A 155 -2.30 2.09 -6.59
CA MET A 155 -1.07 1.33 -6.34
C MET A 155 -0.27 2.09 -5.29
N ILE A 156 -0.38 1.66 -4.04
CA ILE A 156 0.36 2.27 -2.93
C ILE A 156 1.06 1.19 -2.12
N GLY A 157 2.36 1.34 -1.98
CA GLY A 157 3.14 0.57 -1.03
C GLY A 157 3.46 1.43 0.19
N TYR A 158 2.69 1.32 1.25
CA TYR A 158 3.03 2.00 2.50
C TYR A 158 4.24 1.34 3.15
N VAL A 159 5.20 2.17 3.58
CA VAL A 159 6.39 1.79 4.32
C VAL A 159 6.33 2.46 5.68
N GLU A 160 6.32 1.66 6.72
CA GLU A 160 6.32 2.15 8.09
C GLU A 160 7.72 2.09 8.68
N TYR A 161 8.17 3.20 9.23
CA TYR A 161 9.50 3.36 9.81
C TYR A 161 9.46 4.27 11.04
N PHE A 162 10.51 4.28 11.82
CA PHE A 162 10.63 5.26 12.91
C PHE A 162 11.87 6.14 12.73
N ARG A 163 11.85 7.29 13.38
CA ARG A 163 12.98 8.21 13.44
C ARG A 163 13.03 8.92 14.81
N PRO A 164 14.17 9.41 15.24
CA PRO A 164 14.26 10.30 16.41
C PRO A 164 13.34 11.53 16.26
N LEU A 165 12.81 12.00 17.39
CA LEU A 165 12.04 13.25 17.50
C LEU A 165 12.96 14.46 17.49
#